data_1e8f40276defb660dece00d2b6bef9d1
#
_entry.id   1e8f40276defb660dece00d2b6bef9d1
#
_cell.length_a   1.000
_cell.length_b   1.000
_cell.length_c   1.000
_cell.angle_alpha   90.00
_cell.angle_beta   90.00
_cell.angle_gamma   90.00
#
_symmetry.space_group_name_H-M   'P 1'
#
loop_
_entity.id
_entity.type
_entity.pdbx_description
1 polymer ?
#
loop_
_entity_poly.entity_id
_entity_poly.type
_entity_poly.pdbx_seq_one_letter_code
_entity_poly.pdbx_strand_id
1 'polypeptide(L)'
;MGCYHFHLNQLSRGKGQSAVASAAYRAGAKMRSTYYGEWNDYTRKGGVILAEIHLPKHAPERFKDRETLWNEVEWMEGNKKAQLAHSFDIALMNEFSMEENMKLARRFVEEQLVARGMIADLAIHNPKTGMNVW
;
A
#
# COMPACT_ATOMS: atom_id res chain seq x y z
N MET A 1 16.89 -21.36 -3.95
CA MET A 1 16.04 -20.98 -2.82
C MET A 1 15.76 -19.49 -2.85
N GLY A 2 14.49 -19.10 -2.77
CA GLY A 2 14.09 -17.71 -2.82
C GLY A 2 14.59 -16.91 -1.64
N CYS A 3 14.87 -15.65 -1.87
CA CYS A 3 15.25 -14.73 -0.81
C CYS A 3 13.99 -14.23 -0.09
N TYR A 4 13.94 -14.40 1.21
CA TYR A 4 12.83 -13.93 2.02
C TYR A 4 13.23 -12.65 2.74
N HIS A 5 12.47 -11.59 2.50
CA HIS A 5 12.73 -10.30 3.11
C HIS A 5 11.43 -9.70 3.64
N PHE A 6 11.45 -9.28 4.90
CA PHE A 6 10.31 -8.63 5.53
C PHE A 6 10.77 -7.32 6.15
N HIS A 7 10.05 -6.25 5.88
CA HIS A 7 10.36 -4.93 6.40
C HIS A 7 9.08 -4.21 6.80
N LEU A 8 9.05 -3.65 8.01
CA LEU A 8 7.92 -2.91 8.54
C LEU A 8 8.30 -1.45 8.72
N ASN A 9 7.51 -0.56 8.15
CA ASN A 9 7.67 0.89 8.30
C ASN A 9 6.39 1.52 8.84
N GLN A 10 6.56 2.62 9.57
CA GLN A 10 5.44 3.46 9.97
C GLN A 10 5.51 4.79 9.24
N LEU A 11 4.37 5.24 8.74
CA LEU A 11 4.22 6.57 8.18
C LEU A 11 3.72 7.50 9.27
N SER A 12 4.37 8.62 9.43
CA SER A 12 4.06 9.58 10.49
C SER A 12 4.04 10.98 9.93
N ARG A 13 3.02 11.75 10.31
CA ARG A 13 2.90 13.16 9.89
C ARG A 13 4.03 14.01 10.44
N GLY A 14 4.50 13.71 11.65
CA GLY A 14 5.60 14.42 12.28
C GLY A 14 6.92 14.33 11.54
N LYS A 15 7.07 13.34 10.66
CA LYS A 15 8.24 13.18 9.80
C LYS A 15 8.03 13.82 8.43
N GLY A 16 6.96 14.58 8.24
CA GLY A 16 6.63 15.20 6.96
C GLY A 16 6.13 14.19 5.91
N GLN A 17 5.72 13.03 6.32
CA GLN A 17 5.26 11.98 5.41
C GLN A 17 3.78 12.14 5.09
N SER A 18 3.44 12.01 3.80
CA SER A 18 2.06 12.03 3.34
C SER A 18 1.61 10.61 3.01
N ALA A 19 0.48 10.20 3.58
CA ALA A 19 -0.11 8.90 3.29
C ALA A 19 -0.55 8.83 1.82
N VAL A 20 -1.11 9.93 1.29
CA VAL A 20 -1.53 9.99 -0.12
C VAL A 20 -0.34 9.88 -1.04
N ALA A 21 0.75 10.60 -0.77
CA ALA A 21 1.96 10.53 -1.59
C ALA A 21 2.55 9.13 -1.58
N SER A 22 2.61 8.50 -0.41
CA SER A 22 3.12 7.15 -0.26
C SER A 22 2.28 6.14 -1.03
N ALA A 23 0.96 6.25 -0.93
CA ALA A 23 0.05 5.36 -1.64
C ALA A 23 0.14 5.54 -3.16
N ALA A 24 0.24 6.80 -3.62
CA ALA A 24 0.41 7.09 -5.04
C ALA A 24 1.71 6.49 -5.59
N TYR A 25 2.79 6.61 -4.83
CA TYR A 25 4.08 6.04 -5.21
C TYR A 25 4.00 4.52 -5.38
N ARG A 26 3.40 3.84 -4.41
CA ARG A 26 3.30 2.38 -4.44
C ARG A 26 2.43 1.87 -5.58
N ALA A 27 1.33 2.56 -5.82
CA ALA A 27 0.38 2.15 -6.87
C ALA A 27 0.78 2.62 -8.26
N GLY A 28 1.79 3.49 -8.38
CA GLY A 28 2.13 4.11 -9.65
C GLY A 28 1.00 4.98 -10.16
N ALA A 29 0.34 5.71 -9.28
CA ALA A 29 -0.87 6.46 -9.57
C ALA A 29 -0.67 7.97 -9.45
N LYS A 30 -1.64 8.72 -9.96
CA LYS A 30 -1.73 10.16 -9.77
C LYS A 30 -2.84 10.45 -8.77
N MET A 31 -2.47 11.04 -7.64
CA MET A 31 -3.41 11.31 -6.55
C MET A 31 -3.14 12.67 -5.95
N ARG A 32 -4.20 13.36 -5.55
CA ARG A 32 -4.09 14.66 -4.90
C ARG A 32 -4.26 14.51 -3.39
N SER A 33 -3.32 15.06 -2.64
CA SER A 33 -3.48 15.21 -1.19
C SER A 33 -4.25 16.50 -0.93
N THR A 34 -5.46 16.39 -0.41
CA THR A 34 -6.25 17.59 -0.08
C THR A 34 -5.76 18.25 1.20
N TYR A 35 -5.17 17.47 2.10
CA TYR A 35 -4.61 18.03 3.34
C TYR A 35 -3.42 18.92 3.05
N TYR A 36 -2.50 18.52 2.17
CA TYR A 36 -1.32 19.30 1.81
C TYR A 36 -1.52 20.17 0.59
N GLY A 37 -2.62 19.98 -0.16
CA GLY A 37 -2.88 20.73 -1.37
C GLY A 37 -1.92 20.39 -2.52
N GLU A 38 -1.40 19.17 -2.56
CA GLU A 38 -0.36 18.78 -3.51
C GLU A 38 -0.80 17.62 -4.40
N TRP A 39 -0.38 17.67 -5.66
CA TRP A 39 -0.50 16.55 -6.58
C TRP A 39 0.71 15.65 -6.47
N ASN A 40 0.47 14.33 -6.49
CA ASN A 40 1.50 13.31 -6.47
C ASN A 40 1.29 12.41 -7.69
N ASP A 41 2.16 12.52 -8.67
CA ASP A 41 2.02 11.79 -9.93
C ASP A 41 3.20 10.84 -10.12
N TYR A 42 2.92 9.55 -9.99
CA TYR A 42 3.89 8.49 -10.20
C TYR A 42 3.48 7.58 -11.34
N THR A 43 2.65 8.08 -12.26
CA THR A 43 2.15 7.30 -13.40
C THR A 43 3.25 6.89 -14.37
N ARG A 44 4.37 7.62 -14.37
CA ARG A 44 5.53 7.28 -15.22
C ARG A 44 6.43 6.21 -14.60
N LYS A 45 6.20 5.88 -13.33
CA LYS A 45 6.95 4.84 -12.65
C LYS A 45 6.52 3.49 -13.22
N GLY A 46 7.46 2.74 -13.75
CA GLY A 46 7.17 1.42 -14.27
C GLY A 46 7.21 0.34 -13.20
N GLY A 47 6.84 -0.88 -13.59
CA GLY A 47 7.03 -2.06 -12.76
C GLY A 47 5.92 -2.37 -11.78
N VAL A 48 4.86 -1.60 -11.72
CA VAL A 48 3.70 -1.94 -10.89
C VAL A 48 2.87 -2.98 -11.64
N ILE A 49 2.77 -4.18 -11.07
CA ILE A 49 2.04 -5.30 -11.67
C ILE A 49 0.61 -5.35 -11.16
N LEU A 50 0.43 -5.06 -9.88
CA LEU A 50 -0.85 -5.16 -9.21
C LEU A 50 -0.94 -4.04 -8.18
N ALA A 51 -2.10 -3.41 -8.09
CA ALA A 51 -2.41 -2.46 -7.03
C ALA A 51 -3.89 -2.59 -6.71
N GLU A 52 -4.21 -3.04 -5.51
CA GLU A 52 -5.60 -3.27 -5.12
C GLU A 52 -5.81 -3.03 -3.63
N ILE A 53 -7.02 -2.64 -3.26
CA ILE A 53 -7.41 -2.42 -1.88
C ILE A 53 -8.29 -3.56 -1.43
N HIS A 54 -7.99 -4.12 -0.26
CA HIS A 54 -8.79 -5.16 0.38
C HIS A 54 -9.46 -4.57 1.61
N LEU A 55 -10.78 -4.69 1.66
CA LEU A 55 -11.59 -4.13 2.73
C LEU A 55 -12.19 -5.22 3.60
N PRO A 56 -12.21 -5.03 4.93
CA PRO A 56 -13.03 -5.89 5.80
C PRO A 56 -14.52 -5.59 5.57
N LYS A 57 -15.38 -6.51 5.99
CA LYS A 57 -16.83 -6.42 5.73
C LYS A 57 -17.48 -5.14 6.25
N HIS A 58 -17.00 -4.62 7.36
CA HIS A 58 -17.58 -3.42 7.97
C HIS A 58 -17.09 -2.11 7.36
N ALA A 59 -16.09 -2.16 6.51
CA ALA A 59 -15.51 -0.93 5.94
C ALA A 59 -16.40 -0.35 4.85
N PRO A 60 -16.49 0.99 4.75
CA PRO A 60 -17.27 1.63 3.70
C PRO A 60 -16.72 1.31 2.31
N GLU A 61 -17.63 1.09 1.36
CA GLU A 61 -17.27 0.80 -0.03
C GLU A 61 -16.44 1.90 -0.69
N ARG A 62 -16.62 3.17 -0.27
CA ARG A 62 -15.87 4.28 -0.85
C ARG A 62 -14.36 4.13 -0.66
N PHE A 63 -13.93 3.33 0.31
CA PHE A 63 -12.51 3.09 0.56
C PHE A 63 -11.85 2.17 -0.45
N LYS A 64 -12.60 1.64 -1.40
CA LYS A 64 -12.01 0.94 -2.55
C LYS A 64 -11.30 1.92 -3.48
N ASP A 65 -11.67 3.20 -3.42
CA ASP A 65 -10.96 4.25 -4.15
C ASP A 65 -9.75 4.69 -3.32
N ARG A 66 -8.57 4.47 -3.86
CA ARG A 66 -7.31 4.71 -3.14
C ARG A 66 -7.15 6.17 -2.71
N GLU A 67 -7.47 7.10 -3.60
CA GLU A 67 -7.37 8.52 -3.29
C GLU A 67 -8.31 8.90 -2.14
N THR A 68 -9.54 8.40 -2.17
CA THR A 68 -10.52 8.65 -1.11
C THR A 68 -10.04 8.09 0.22
N LEU A 69 -9.58 6.85 0.22
CA LEU A 69 -9.10 6.19 1.44
C LEU A 69 -7.97 6.97 2.11
N TRP A 70 -6.92 7.25 1.35
CA TRP A 70 -5.73 7.84 1.95
C TRP A 70 -5.89 9.32 2.27
N ASN A 71 -6.76 10.04 1.56
CA ASN A 71 -7.13 11.40 1.96
C ASN A 71 -7.91 11.39 3.27
N GLU A 72 -8.84 10.47 3.46
CA GLU A 72 -9.56 10.36 4.72
C GLU A 72 -8.63 10.04 5.87
N VAL A 73 -7.66 9.15 5.66
CA VAL A 73 -6.65 8.84 6.68
C VAL A 73 -5.87 10.09 7.08
N GLU A 74 -5.45 10.89 6.11
CA GLU A 74 -4.71 12.11 6.41
C GLU A 74 -5.53 13.12 7.21
N TRP A 75 -6.82 13.26 6.88
CA TRP A 75 -7.68 14.22 7.56
C TRP A 75 -8.12 13.76 8.95
N MET A 76 -8.33 12.46 9.13
CA MET A 76 -8.80 11.92 10.42
C MET A 76 -7.73 11.99 11.51
N GLU A 77 -6.49 11.87 11.13
CA GLU A 77 -5.37 11.90 12.07
C GLU A 77 -4.86 13.33 12.24
N GLY A 78 -5.59 14.14 12.99
CA GLY A 78 -5.32 15.57 13.14
C GLY A 78 -4.09 15.97 13.94
N ASN A 79 -3.34 15.02 14.49
CA ASN A 79 -2.19 15.25 15.35
C ASN A 79 -0.89 15.16 14.56
N LYS A 80 0.07 16.06 14.84
CA LYS A 80 1.40 16.03 14.20
C LYS A 80 2.15 14.73 14.42
N LYS A 81 1.88 14.03 15.52
CA LYS A 81 2.52 12.75 15.84
C LYS A 81 1.69 11.54 15.38
N ALA A 82 0.61 11.78 14.64
CA ALA A 82 -0.27 10.72 14.21
C ALA A 82 0.46 9.70 13.35
N GLN A 83 0.17 8.43 13.62
CA GLN A 83 0.63 7.33 12.80
C GLN A 83 -0.41 7.12 11.70
N LEU A 84 -0.03 7.44 10.46
CA LEU A 84 -0.96 7.40 9.33
C LEU A 84 -1.16 5.98 8.81
N ALA A 85 -0.10 5.19 8.81
CA ALA A 85 -0.16 3.83 8.28
C ALA A 85 1.06 3.01 8.70
N HIS A 86 0.91 1.69 8.59
CA HIS A 86 2.03 0.76 8.65
C HIS A 86 2.24 0.20 7.26
N SER A 87 3.49 0.04 6.85
CA SER A 87 3.79 -0.61 5.58
C SER A 87 4.70 -1.81 5.79
N PHE A 88 4.45 -2.84 4.99
CA PHE A 88 5.23 -4.07 4.98
C PHE A 88 5.85 -4.26 3.62
N ASP A 89 7.13 -4.55 3.58
CA ASP A 89 7.83 -4.92 2.35
C ASP A 89 8.19 -6.39 2.46
N ILE A 90 7.70 -7.20 1.54
CA ILE A 90 7.96 -8.62 1.53
C ILE A 90 8.49 -9.01 0.16
N ALA A 91 9.66 -9.64 0.13
CA ALA A 91 10.21 -10.15 -1.12
C ALA A 91 9.48 -11.44 -1.49
N LEU A 92 9.02 -11.50 -2.73
CA LEU A 92 8.36 -12.70 -3.24
C LEU A 92 9.41 -13.68 -3.77
N MET A 93 9.02 -14.97 -3.82
CA MET A 93 9.93 -16.02 -4.25
C MET A 93 10.05 -16.09 -5.76
N ASN A 94 11.28 -16.10 -6.26
CA ASN A 94 11.54 -16.21 -7.69
C ASN A 94 11.18 -17.58 -8.24
N GLU A 95 11.14 -18.62 -7.40
CA GLU A 95 10.78 -19.98 -7.82
C GLU A 95 9.31 -20.12 -8.19
N PHE A 96 8.47 -19.19 -7.71
CA PHE A 96 7.05 -19.22 -7.99
C PHE A 96 6.71 -18.38 -9.21
N SER A 97 5.67 -18.78 -9.95
CA SER A 97 5.14 -17.96 -11.01
C SER A 97 4.56 -16.67 -10.45
N MET A 98 4.37 -15.68 -11.31
CA MET A 98 3.71 -14.44 -10.91
C MET A 98 2.32 -14.72 -10.34
N GLU A 99 1.58 -15.63 -10.96
CA GLU A 99 0.25 -16.01 -10.53
C GLU A 99 0.25 -16.60 -9.12
N GLU A 100 1.21 -17.47 -8.84
CA GLU A 100 1.36 -18.05 -7.51
C GLU A 100 1.72 -17.00 -6.47
N ASN A 101 2.62 -16.09 -6.81
CA ASN A 101 3.01 -15.00 -5.93
C ASN A 101 1.84 -14.07 -5.64
N MET A 102 1.01 -13.77 -6.64
CA MET A 102 -0.19 -12.94 -6.45
C MET A 102 -1.18 -13.61 -5.50
N LYS A 103 -1.38 -14.91 -5.65
CA LYS A 103 -2.26 -15.68 -4.75
C LYS A 103 -1.75 -15.65 -3.33
N LEU A 104 -0.46 -15.84 -3.15
CA LEU A 104 0.15 -15.83 -1.82
C LEU A 104 0.04 -14.46 -1.17
N ALA A 105 0.28 -13.41 -1.93
CA ALA A 105 0.18 -12.05 -1.42
C ALA A 105 -1.25 -11.71 -1.00
N ARG A 106 -2.22 -12.05 -1.83
CA ARG A 106 -3.64 -11.82 -1.51
C ARG A 106 -4.08 -12.61 -0.30
N ARG A 107 -3.65 -13.86 -0.21
CA ARG A 107 -3.97 -14.72 0.93
C ARG A 107 -3.39 -14.15 2.22
N PHE A 108 -2.14 -13.71 2.18
CA PHE A 108 -1.50 -13.08 3.34
C PHE A 108 -2.29 -11.86 3.80
N VAL A 109 -2.65 -10.99 2.85
CA VAL A 109 -3.41 -9.76 3.15
C VAL A 109 -4.77 -10.11 3.76
N GLU A 110 -5.50 -11.06 3.15
CA GLU A 110 -6.83 -11.43 3.64
C GLU A 110 -6.79 -12.09 5.01
N GLU A 111 -5.88 -13.02 5.22
CA GLU A 111 -5.82 -13.77 6.47
C GLU A 111 -5.16 -13.00 7.62
N GLN A 112 -4.14 -12.21 7.33
CA GLN A 112 -3.36 -11.57 8.38
C GLN A 112 -3.77 -10.13 8.66
N LEU A 113 -4.41 -9.46 7.73
CA LEU A 113 -4.78 -8.05 7.89
C LEU A 113 -6.29 -7.85 7.84
N VAL A 114 -6.93 -8.22 6.76
CA VAL A 114 -8.37 -7.98 6.56
C VAL A 114 -9.22 -8.76 7.56
N ALA A 115 -8.88 -10.02 7.80
CA ALA A 115 -9.60 -10.84 8.77
C ALA A 115 -9.54 -10.27 10.19
N ARG A 116 -8.55 -9.42 10.46
CA ARG A 116 -8.40 -8.75 11.75
C ARG A 116 -9.03 -7.35 11.76
N GLY A 117 -9.78 -7.00 10.72
CA GLY A 117 -10.48 -5.72 10.64
C GLY A 117 -9.68 -4.59 10.04
N MET A 118 -8.55 -4.87 9.43
CA MET A 118 -7.69 -3.85 8.83
C MET A 118 -7.99 -3.66 7.35
N ILE A 119 -7.86 -2.42 6.88
CA ILE A 119 -7.86 -2.11 5.46
C ILE A 119 -6.44 -2.24 4.95
N ALA A 120 -6.26 -2.94 3.84
CA ALA A 120 -4.94 -3.14 3.26
C ALA A 120 -4.89 -2.64 1.83
N ASP A 121 -3.83 -1.89 1.52
CA ASP A 121 -3.53 -1.44 0.16
C ASP A 121 -2.32 -2.25 -0.31
N LEU A 122 -2.57 -3.19 -1.21
CA LEU A 122 -1.58 -4.13 -1.70
C LEU A 122 -1.06 -3.68 -3.06
N ALA A 123 0.26 -3.60 -3.20
CA ALA A 123 0.88 -3.37 -4.49
C ALA A 123 2.03 -4.36 -4.69
N ILE A 124 2.11 -4.89 -5.90
CA ILE A 124 3.19 -5.80 -6.29
C ILE A 124 4.01 -5.13 -7.38
N HIS A 125 5.29 -5.08 -7.17
CA HIS A 125 6.24 -4.49 -8.12
C HIS A 125 7.14 -5.56 -8.71
N ASN A 126 7.53 -5.36 -9.94
CA ASN A 126 8.51 -6.21 -10.60
C ASN A 126 9.77 -5.38 -10.89
N PRO A 127 10.65 -5.23 -9.91
CA PRO A 127 11.93 -4.60 -10.18
C PRO A 127 12.77 -5.53 -11.06
N LYS A 128 13.84 -5.01 -11.65
CA LYS A 128 14.71 -5.77 -12.56
C LYS A 128 15.28 -7.03 -11.91
N THR A 129 15.38 -7.07 -10.60
CA THR A 129 16.05 -8.12 -9.84
C THR A 129 15.14 -8.93 -8.93
N GLY A 130 13.83 -8.82 -9.09
CA GLY A 130 12.89 -9.56 -8.23
C GLY A 130 11.56 -8.85 -8.09
N MET A 131 10.71 -9.38 -7.22
CA MET A 131 9.38 -8.86 -6.97
C MET A 131 9.20 -8.55 -5.50
N ASN A 132 8.62 -7.40 -5.21
CA ASN A 132 8.33 -6.99 -3.84
C ASN A 132 6.84 -6.72 -3.67
N VAL A 133 6.35 -6.97 -2.46
CA VAL A 133 5.01 -6.55 -2.04
C VAL A 133 5.18 -5.32 -1.15
N TRP A 134 4.41 -4.30 -1.45
CA TRP A 134 4.46 -3.06 -0.69
C TRP A 134 3.16 -2.82 0.06
#